data_711b42b28605e582b1547f82741d8448
#
_entry.id   711b42b28605e582b1547f82741d8448
#
_cell.length_a   1.000
_cell.length_b   1.000
_cell.length_c   1.000
_cell.angle_alpha   90.00
_cell.angle_beta   90.00
_cell.angle_gamma   90.00
#
_symmetry.space_group_name_H-M   'P 1'
#
loop_
_entity.id
_entity.type
_entity.pdbx_description
1 polymer ?
#
loop_
_entity_poly.entity_id
_entity_poly.type
_entity_poly.pdbx_seq_one_letter_code
_entity_poly.pdbx_strand_id
1 'polypeptide(L)'
;MNIFDKISLSLICSDPLNLDSDLAFLQEQGLKKIHIDIMDNKFVPRFGIFPEITSLINKKYPFELDAHFMVEDIPRALNEWKKYNAFTKISYHYSANKNRLKYIDDLISESGAIPIYAFDLDIDEQEFLDVILENNPSGIMILGIKPGVLVQEHKPELVLDKLNLLKQHSINIETIMIDGGVNFHTISEFLLCGANHLVCGSGTIYKNIDFHKGSKKNEIIKENCAKLKELTS
;
A
#
# COMPACT_ATOMS: atom_id res chain seq x y z
N MET A 1 -4.60 20.45 3.47
CA MET A 1 -3.85 19.23 3.93
C MET A 1 -3.04 18.71 2.76
N ASN A 2 -1.75 18.38 2.93
CA ASN A 2 -0.92 17.95 1.79
C ASN A 2 -1.26 16.50 1.42
N ILE A 3 -1.59 16.23 0.16
CA ILE A 3 -1.89 14.86 -0.32
C ILE A 3 -0.76 13.87 -0.02
N PHE A 4 0.49 14.31 -0.04
CA PHE A 4 1.65 13.47 0.25
C PHE A 4 1.74 12.99 1.71
N ASP A 5 0.89 13.49 2.61
CA ASP A 5 0.72 12.93 3.94
C ASP A 5 -0.20 11.69 3.94
N LYS A 6 -1.01 11.53 2.89
CA LYS A 6 -2.01 10.47 2.73
C LYS A 6 -1.67 9.42 1.67
N ILE A 7 -0.55 9.56 0.97
CA ILE A 7 -0.17 8.58 -0.05
C ILE A 7 1.20 7.98 0.25
N SER A 8 1.38 6.72 -0.16
CA SER A 8 2.68 6.07 -0.33
C SER A 8 2.89 5.65 -1.77
N LEU A 9 4.15 5.68 -2.21
CA LEU A 9 4.53 5.20 -3.53
C LEU A 9 4.63 3.68 -3.52
N SER A 10 3.89 2.98 -4.36
CA SER A 10 4.14 1.56 -4.64
C SER A 10 5.48 1.40 -5.35
N LEU A 11 6.50 0.93 -4.62
CA LEU A 11 7.88 0.86 -5.13
C LEU A 11 8.01 -0.10 -6.31
N ILE A 12 7.18 -1.14 -6.36
CA ILE A 12 7.20 -2.13 -7.46
C ILE A 12 6.77 -1.54 -8.81
N CYS A 13 6.14 -0.37 -8.80
CA CYS A 13 5.77 0.38 -10.01
C CYS A 13 6.91 1.26 -10.55
N SER A 14 8.02 1.38 -9.82
CA SER A 14 9.17 2.22 -10.19
C SER A 14 10.03 1.57 -11.28
N ASP A 15 10.90 2.37 -11.90
CA ASP A 15 11.92 1.89 -12.81
C ASP A 15 13.10 1.28 -12.00
N PRO A 16 13.26 -0.06 -11.99
CA PRO A 16 14.28 -0.70 -11.17
C PRO A 16 15.72 -0.35 -11.59
N LEU A 17 15.94 0.09 -12.84
CA LEU A 17 17.26 0.48 -13.35
C LEU A 17 17.62 1.92 -12.99
N ASN A 18 16.66 2.75 -12.62
CA ASN A 18 16.85 4.16 -12.29
C ASN A 18 16.26 4.55 -10.92
N LEU A 19 16.04 3.56 -10.05
CA LEU A 19 15.32 3.71 -8.79
C LEU A 19 15.88 4.85 -7.91
N ASP A 20 17.19 4.93 -7.78
CA ASP A 20 17.84 5.95 -6.95
C ASP A 20 17.55 7.38 -7.43
N SER A 21 17.69 7.63 -8.72
CA SER A 21 17.40 8.96 -9.29
C SER A 21 15.90 9.31 -9.21
N ASP A 22 15.04 8.32 -9.35
CA ASP A 22 13.59 8.50 -9.27
C ASP A 22 13.16 8.86 -7.84
N LEU A 23 13.72 8.18 -6.84
CA LEU A 23 13.43 8.45 -5.44
C LEU A 23 13.93 9.83 -5.01
N ALA A 24 15.15 10.23 -5.44
CA ALA A 24 15.67 11.57 -5.20
C ALA A 24 14.72 12.64 -5.77
N PHE A 25 14.30 12.47 -7.02
CA PHE A 25 13.38 13.40 -7.68
C PHE A 25 11.98 13.42 -7.01
N LEU A 26 11.44 12.28 -6.62
CA LEU A 26 10.14 12.20 -5.93
C LEU A 26 10.19 12.83 -4.53
N GLN A 27 11.29 12.69 -3.81
CA GLN A 27 11.51 13.39 -2.55
C GLN A 27 11.45 14.92 -2.74
N GLU A 28 12.08 15.44 -3.79
CA GLU A 28 12.01 16.86 -4.14
C GLU A 28 10.57 17.32 -4.48
N GLN A 29 9.73 16.41 -5.05
CA GLN A 29 8.32 16.71 -5.29
C GLN A 29 7.48 16.69 -4.01
N GLY A 30 8.02 16.22 -2.89
CA GLY A 30 7.38 16.20 -1.57
C GLY A 30 6.85 14.83 -1.14
N LEU A 31 7.20 13.75 -1.85
CA LEU A 31 6.90 12.39 -1.42
C LEU A 31 7.53 12.10 -0.07
N LYS A 32 6.78 11.43 0.83
CA LYS A 32 7.22 11.12 2.20
C LYS A 32 7.21 9.65 2.54
N LYS A 33 6.40 8.85 1.82
CA LYS A 33 6.12 7.45 2.17
C LYS A 33 6.28 6.53 0.98
N ILE A 34 6.78 5.33 1.25
CA ILE A 34 6.96 4.28 0.25
C ILE A 34 6.30 3.00 0.73
N HIS A 35 5.54 2.38 -0.14
CA HIS A 35 4.91 1.09 0.02
C HIS A 35 5.75 -0.01 -0.61
N ILE A 36 6.04 -1.06 0.17
CA ILE A 36 6.90 -2.17 -0.22
C ILE A 36 6.09 -3.44 -0.35
N ASP A 37 5.93 -3.92 -1.59
CA ASP A 37 5.28 -5.19 -1.89
C ASP A 37 6.25 -6.35 -1.70
N ILE A 38 6.04 -7.16 -0.66
CA ILE A 38 6.85 -8.32 -0.30
C ILE A 38 6.12 -9.58 -0.74
N MET A 39 6.68 -10.29 -1.71
CA MET A 39 6.06 -11.47 -2.33
C MET A 39 7.08 -12.61 -2.40
N ASP A 40 6.63 -13.84 -2.12
CA ASP A 40 7.49 -15.03 -2.01
C ASP A 40 7.34 -16.04 -3.16
N ASN A 41 6.54 -15.71 -4.17
CA ASN A 41 6.17 -16.62 -5.26
C ASN A 41 5.45 -17.91 -4.81
N LYS A 42 4.85 -17.87 -3.62
CA LYS A 42 4.03 -18.97 -3.08
C LYS A 42 2.61 -18.49 -2.81
N PHE A 43 2.47 -17.46 -1.99
CA PHE A 43 1.17 -16.85 -1.69
C PHE A 43 0.58 -16.18 -2.95
N VAL A 44 1.41 -15.44 -3.69
CA VAL A 44 1.08 -14.90 -5.02
C VAL A 44 2.12 -15.37 -6.04
N PRO A 45 1.75 -15.57 -7.33
CA PRO A 45 2.67 -16.11 -8.34
C PRO A 45 3.67 -15.04 -8.85
N ARG A 46 4.37 -14.38 -7.93
CA ARG A 46 5.31 -13.30 -8.22
C ARG A 46 6.33 -13.12 -7.10
N PHE A 47 7.50 -12.60 -7.45
CA PHE A 47 8.49 -12.09 -6.51
C PHE A 47 8.30 -10.58 -6.30
N GLY A 48 8.47 -10.12 -5.06
CA GLY A 48 8.41 -8.71 -4.68
C GLY A 48 9.78 -8.04 -4.66
N ILE A 49 9.88 -6.99 -3.86
CA ILE A 49 11.11 -6.22 -3.64
C ILE A 49 12.06 -6.99 -2.71
N PHE A 50 13.37 -6.82 -2.89
CA PHE A 50 14.41 -7.43 -2.05
C PHE A 50 14.70 -6.57 -0.81
N PRO A 51 14.98 -7.19 0.36
CA PRO A 51 15.26 -6.47 1.62
C PRO A 51 16.43 -5.49 1.51
N GLU A 52 17.47 -5.83 0.76
CA GLU A 52 18.65 -4.99 0.59
C GLU A 52 18.34 -3.65 -0.06
N ILE A 53 17.41 -3.64 -1.04
CA ILE A 53 16.99 -2.39 -1.71
C ILE A 53 16.33 -1.46 -0.71
N THR A 54 15.42 -1.97 0.12
CA THR A 54 14.73 -1.15 1.11
C THR A 54 15.65 -0.67 2.23
N SER A 55 16.65 -1.48 2.60
CA SER A 55 17.69 -1.07 3.53
C SER A 55 18.53 0.11 2.98
N LEU A 56 18.85 0.08 1.69
CA LEU A 56 19.55 1.19 1.04
C LEU A 56 18.69 2.46 1.00
N ILE A 57 17.40 2.32 0.71
CA ILE A 57 16.45 3.44 0.72
C ILE A 57 16.41 4.07 2.12
N ASN A 58 16.23 3.28 3.18
CA ASN A 58 16.19 3.78 4.55
C ASN A 58 17.47 4.51 4.99
N LYS A 59 18.62 4.08 4.49
CA LYS A 59 19.90 4.72 4.81
C LYS A 59 20.10 6.05 4.08
N LYS A 60 19.53 6.19 2.90
CA LYS A 60 19.77 7.32 2.00
C LYS A 60 18.68 8.38 2.07
N TYR A 61 17.45 7.99 2.31
CA TYR A 61 16.28 8.87 2.22
C TYR A 61 15.47 8.85 3.52
N PRO A 62 14.83 9.96 3.89
CA PRO A 62 13.98 10.06 5.08
C PRO A 62 12.53 9.60 4.82
N PHE A 63 12.36 8.57 4.00
CA PHE A 63 11.02 8.03 3.73
C PHE A 63 10.51 7.17 4.88
N GLU A 64 9.24 7.31 5.22
CA GLU A 64 8.51 6.32 5.98
C GLU A 64 8.22 5.11 5.08
N LEU A 65 8.51 3.91 5.57
CA LEU A 65 8.22 2.68 4.83
C LEU A 65 7.03 1.96 5.46
N ASP A 66 6.06 1.58 4.66
CA ASP A 66 5.04 0.60 4.99
C ASP A 66 5.20 -0.64 4.09
N ALA A 67 4.83 -1.82 4.60
CA ALA A 67 5.02 -3.07 3.90
C ALA A 67 3.71 -3.83 3.72
N HIS A 68 3.56 -4.50 2.57
CA HIS A 68 2.47 -5.42 2.30
C HIS A 68 3.03 -6.85 2.13
N PHE A 69 2.75 -7.70 3.11
CA PHE A 69 3.23 -9.08 3.14
C PHE A 69 2.26 -10.01 2.41
N MET A 70 2.57 -10.28 1.16
CA MET A 70 1.94 -11.29 0.31
C MET A 70 2.78 -12.55 0.32
N VAL A 71 2.90 -13.17 1.50
CA VAL A 71 3.76 -14.33 1.77
C VAL A 71 3.02 -15.41 2.53
N GLU A 72 3.40 -16.67 2.32
CA GLU A 72 2.80 -17.84 2.99
C GLU A 72 3.19 -17.90 4.48
N ASP A 73 4.44 -17.60 4.80
CA ASP A 73 5.01 -17.67 6.16
C ASP A 73 5.42 -16.28 6.67
N ILE A 74 4.45 -15.58 7.29
CA ILE A 74 4.66 -14.24 7.84
C ILE A 74 5.72 -14.21 8.93
N PRO A 75 5.75 -15.11 9.95
CA PRO A 75 6.79 -15.11 10.97
C PRO A 75 8.20 -15.20 10.39
N ARG A 76 8.39 -16.06 9.40
CA ARG A 76 9.68 -16.21 8.72
C ARG A 76 10.05 -14.95 7.94
N ALA A 77 9.13 -14.40 7.16
CA ALA A 77 9.35 -13.18 6.42
C ALA A 77 9.67 -12.01 7.35
N LEU A 78 8.88 -11.82 8.41
CA LEU A 78 9.12 -10.76 9.40
C LEU A 78 10.49 -10.89 10.05
N ASN A 79 10.91 -12.12 10.43
CA ASN A 79 12.24 -12.37 11.01
C ASN A 79 13.38 -12.06 10.04
N GLU A 80 13.18 -12.23 8.74
CA GLU A 80 14.17 -11.85 7.73
C GLU A 80 14.21 -10.34 7.53
N TRP A 81 13.06 -9.72 7.32
CA TRP A 81 12.95 -8.30 6.98
C TRP A 81 13.34 -7.36 8.12
N LYS A 82 13.05 -7.71 9.39
CA LYS A 82 13.45 -6.88 10.56
C LYS A 82 14.96 -6.62 10.67
N LYS A 83 15.79 -7.42 10.02
CA LYS A 83 17.25 -7.23 9.99
C LYS A 83 17.66 -6.02 9.13
N TYR A 84 16.83 -5.64 8.19
CA TYR A 84 17.14 -4.65 7.17
C TYR A 84 16.35 -3.36 7.33
N ASN A 85 15.14 -3.43 7.86
CA ASN A 85 14.18 -2.33 7.80
C ASN A 85 13.36 -2.20 9.07
N ALA A 86 13.01 -0.94 9.39
CA ALA A 86 11.94 -0.60 10.31
C ALA A 86 10.74 -0.10 9.49
N PHE A 87 9.68 -0.89 9.42
CA PHE A 87 8.43 -0.47 8.83
C PHE A 87 7.55 0.24 9.87
N THR A 88 6.82 1.26 9.45
CA THR A 88 5.83 1.92 10.32
C THR A 88 4.52 1.12 10.37
N LYS A 89 4.17 0.45 9.28
CA LYS A 89 2.98 -0.40 9.16
C LYS A 89 3.34 -1.67 8.39
N ILE A 90 2.71 -2.77 8.75
CA ILE A 90 2.82 -4.05 8.03
C ILE A 90 1.43 -4.59 7.79
N SER A 91 1.04 -4.62 6.51
CA SER A 91 -0.20 -5.21 6.05
C SER A 91 0.01 -6.69 5.74
N TYR A 92 -0.94 -7.53 6.14
CA TYR A 92 -0.93 -8.96 5.84
C TYR A 92 -2.33 -9.48 5.55
N HIS A 93 -2.42 -10.48 4.68
CA HIS A 93 -3.72 -11.00 4.23
C HIS A 93 -4.48 -11.73 5.33
N TYR A 94 -5.68 -11.23 5.64
CA TYR A 94 -6.62 -11.86 6.56
C TYR A 94 -6.97 -13.29 6.10
N SER A 95 -7.30 -13.48 4.83
CA SER A 95 -7.78 -14.75 4.27
C SER A 95 -6.82 -15.92 4.53
N ALA A 96 -5.51 -15.68 4.49
CA ALA A 96 -4.48 -16.68 4.75
C ALA A 96 -4.17 -16.90 6.25
N ASN A 97 -4.72 -16.05 7.14
CA ASN A 97 -4.28 -15.99 8.54
C ASN A 97 -5.42 -16.01 9.57
N LYS A 98 -6.65 -16.37 9.16
CA LYS A 98 -7.88 -16.33 9.98
C LYS A 98 -7.71 -16.88 11.41
N ASN A 99 -6.98 -17.97 11.58
CA ASN A 99 -6.85 -18.66 12.86
C ASN A 99 -5.66 -18.20 13.72
N ARG A 100 -4.89 -17.19 13.29
CA ARG A 100 -3.67 -16.75 13.98
C ARG A 100 -3.46 -15.23 13.96
N LEU A 101 -4.52 -14.44 13.75
CA LEU A 101 -4.45 -12.99 13.68
C LEU A 101 -3.72 -12.40 14.87
N LYS A 102 -4.19 -12.68 16.09
CA LYS A 102 -3.57 -12.15 17.31
C LYS A 102 -2.07 -12.48 17.42
N TYR A 103 -1.68 -13.70 17.07
CA TYR A 103 -0.26 -14.09 17.10
C TYR A 103 0.58 -13.26 16.13
N ILE A 104 0.06 -12.99 14.92
CA ILE A 104 0.74 -12.18 13.92
C ILE A 104 0.78 -10.72 14.34
N ASP A 105 -0.32 -10.20 14.89
CA ASP A 105 -0.39 -8.83 15.42
C ASP A 105 0.65 -8.60 16.52
N ASP A 106 0.77 -9.53 17.45
CA ASP A 106 1.74 -9.48 18.54
C ASP A 106 3.18 -9.45 17.95
N LEU A 107 3.50 -10.31 16.99
CA LEU A 107 4.81 -10.34 16.32
C LEU A 107 5.13 -9.04 15.56
N ILE A 108 4.16 -8.49 14.84
CA ILE A 108 4.33 -7.23 14.11
C ILE A 108 4.53 -6.07 15.10
N SER A 109 3.73 -6.03 16.16
CA SER A 109 3.81 -5.00 17.21
C SER A 109 5.15 -5.04 17.95
N GLU A 110 5.69 -6.22 18.23
CA GLU A 110 7.03 -6.41 18.80
C GLU A 110 8.13 -5.87 17.89
N SER A 111 7.93 -5.82 16.57
CA SER A 111 8.86 -5.19 15.63
C SER A 111 8.80 -3.66 15.62
N GLY A 112 7.82 -3.06 16.33
CA GLY A 112 7.57 -1.62 16.36
C GLY A 112 6.65 -1.12 15.26
N ALA A 113 6.08 -2.01 14.42
CA ALA A 113 5.16 -1.67 13.36
C ALA A 113 3.69 -1.82 13.81
N ILE A 114 2.78 -1.12 13.13
CA ILE A 114 1.35 -1.26 13.30
C ILE A 114 0.83 -2.38 12.40
N PRO A 115 0.15 -3.43 12.93
CA PRO A 115 -0.46 -4.47 12.12
C PRO A 115 -1.69 -3.93 11.37
N ILE A 116 -1.80 -4.29 10.08
CA ILE A 116 -2.87 -3.88 9.19
C ILE A 116 -3.47 -5.14 8.54
N TYR A 117 -4.78 -5.35 8.68
CA TYR A 117 -5.46 -6.48 8.01
C TYR A 117 -5.73 -6.15 6.56
N ALA A 118 -5.10 -6.87 5.64
CA ALA A 118 -5.38 -6.74 4.21
C ALA A 118 -6.56 -7.66 3.82
N PHE A 119 -7.60 -7.04 3.29
CA PHE A 119 -8.81 -7.71 2.82
C PHE A 119 -8.80 -7.83 1.31
N ASP A 120 -8.99 -9.06 0.85
CA ASP A 120 -9.08 -9.36 -0.58
C ASP A 120 -10.30 -8.69 -1.22
N LEU A 121 -10.22 -8.46 -2.52
CA LEU A 121 -11.25 -7.74 -3.30
C LEU A 121 -12.65 -8.37 -3.16
N ASP A 122 -12.70 -9.68 -3.11
CA ASP A 122 -13.91 -10.51 -3.15
C ASP A 122 -14.35 -11.06 -1.78
N ILE A 123 -13.82 -10.50 -0.67
CA ILE A 123 -14.31 -10.86 0.66
C ILE A 123 -15.80 -10.53 0.79
N ASP A 124 -16.56 -11.46 1.37
CA ASP A 124 -17.97 -11.25 1.70
C ASP A 124 -18.15 -10.07 2.67
N GLU A 125 -19.20 -9.26 2.46
CA GLU A 125 -19.44 -8.05 3.24
C GLU A 125 -19.70 -8.34 4.73
N GLN A 126 -20.44 -9.42 5.03
CA GLN A 126 -20.71 -9.80 6.40
C GLN A 126 -19.43 -10.31 7.09
N GLU A 127 -18.64 -11.15 6.40
CA GLU A 127 -17.34 -11.59 6.92
C GLU A 127 -16.40 -10.42 7.16
N PHE A 128 -16.35 -9.43 6.26
CA PHE A 128 -15.56 -8.21 6.42
C PHE A 128 -15.93 -7.45 7.70
N LEU A 129 -17.23 -7.25 7.95
CA LEU A 129 -17.73 -6.56 9.15
C LEU A 129 -17.46 -7.38 10.42
N ASP A 130 -17.77 -8.67 10.42
CA ASP A 130 -17.60 -9.55 11.58
C ASP A 130 -16.14 -9.56 12.04
N VAL A 131 -15.20 -9.69 11.11
CA VAL A 131 -13.76 -9.67 11.42
C VAL A 131 -13.33 -8.37 12.08
N ILE A 132 -13.79 -7.24 11.56
CA ILE A 132 -13.43 -5.93 12.11
C ILE A 132 -14.03 -5.74 13.50
N LEU A 133 -15.28 -6.11 13.70
CA LEU A 133 -15.99 -5.96 14.98
C LEU A 133 -15.42 -6.89 16.06
N GLU A 134 -15.05 -8.12 15.69
CA GLU A 134 -14.50 -9.11 16.62
C GLU A 134 -13.06 -8.81 17.03
N ASN A 135 -12.23 -8.33 16.10
CA ASN A 135 -10.79 -8.18 16.33
C ASN A 135 -10.36 -6.74 16.62
N ASN A 136 -11.20 -5.74 16.30
CA ASN A 136 -10.91 -4.31 16.48
C ASN A 136 -9.49 -3.92 16.02
N PRO A 137 -9.14 -4.14 14.72
CA PRO A 137 -7.80 -3.93 14.21
C PRO A 137 -7.38 -2.46 14.27
N SER A 138 -6.09 -2.19 14.50
CA SER A 138 -5.52 -0.84 14.46
C SER A 138 -5.61 -0.21 13.06
N GLY A 139 -5.64 -1.04 12.03
CA GLY A 139 -5.83 -0.59 10.66
C GLY A 139 -6.24 -1.71 9.72
N ILE A 140 -6.77 -1.30 8.59
CA ILE A 140 -7.14 -2.18 7.50
C ILE A 140 -6.58 -1.68 6.17
N MET A 141 -6.37 -2.62 5.25
CA MET A 141 -6.10 -2.36 3.84
C MET A 141 -7.20 -3.02 3.02
N ILE A 142 -7.86 -2.26 2.18
CA ILE A 142 -8.84 -2.77 1.21
C ILE A 142 -8.17 -2.86 -0.15
N LEU A 143 -8.11 -4.06 -0.71
CA LEU A 143 -7.54 -4.26 -2.04
C LEU A 143 -8.57 -3.90 -3.12
N GLY A 144 -8.15 -3.09 -4.10
CA GLY A 144 -8.94 -2.75 -5.29
C GLY A 144 -8.61 -3.64 -6.50
N ILE A 145 -7.66 -4.57 -6.34
CA ILE A 145 -7.19 -5.52 -7.37
C ILE A 145 -6.82 -6.84 -6.71
N LYS A 146 -6.71 -7.91 -7.51
CA LYS A 146 -6.16 -9.19 -7.01
C LYS A 146 -4.65 -9.07 -6.80
N PRO A 147 -4.12 -9.49 -5.65
CA PRO A 147 -2.71 -9.39 -5.36
C PRO A 147 -1.85 -10.23 -6.33
N GLY A 148 -0.67 -9.71 -6.68
CA GLY A 148 0.28 -10.41 -7.55
C GLY A 148 -0.09 -10.51 -9.05
N VAL A 149 -1.24 -10.00 -9.48
CA VAL A 149 -1.68 -10.00 -10.88
C VAL A 149 -1.35 -8.67 -11.54
N LEU A 150 -0.59 -8.72 -12.66
CA LEU A 150 -0.04 -7.50 -13.29
C LEU A 150 -1.05 -6.65 -14.03
N VAL A 151 -1.82 -7.26 -14.92
CA VAL A 151 -2.78 -6.53 -15.78
C VAL A 151 -4.16 -7.03 -15.47
N GLN A 152 -4.95 -6.19 -14.84
CA GLN A 152 -6.31 -6.52 -14.47
C GLN A 152 -7.21 -5.29 -14.44
N GLU A 153 -8.51 -5.51 -14.54
CA GLU A 153 -9.51 -4.48 -14.39
C GLU A 153 -9.60 -4.04 -12.92
N HIS A 154 -9.68 -2.74 -12.72
CA HIS A 154 -9.93 -2.17 -11.40
C HIS A 154 -11.41 -2.21 -11.08
N LYS A 155 -11.74 -2.47 -9.82
CA LYS A 155 -13.13 -2.50 -9.32
C LYS A 155 -13.29 -1.52 -8.16
N PRO A 156 -13.24 -0.21 -8.44
CA PRO A 156 -13.36 0.82 -7.41
C PRO A 156 -14.69 0.76 -6.66
N GLU A 157 -15.76 0.29 -7.31
CA GLU A 157 -17.06 0.09 -6.71
C GLU A 157 -17.00 -0.85 -5.49
N LEU A 158 -16.28 -1.96 -5.56
CA LEU A 158 -16.15 -2.90 -4.44
C LEU A 158 -15.35 -2.32 -3.26
N VAL A 159 -14.43 -1.40 -3.54
CA VAL A 159 -13.72 -0.65 -2.49
C VAL A 159 -14.66 0.34 -1.82
N LEU A 160 -15.45 1.07 -2.61
CA LEU A 160 -16.43 2.04 -2.10
C LEU A 160 -17.54 1.38 -1.29
N ASP A 161 -18.01 0.21 -1.69
CA ASP A 161 -18.99 -0.56 -0.94
C ASP A 161 -18.47 -0.88 0.47
N LYS A 162 -17.23 -1.37 0.60
CA LYS A 162 -16.60 -1.63 1.90
C LYS A 162 -16.40 -0.36 2.75
N LEU A 163 -15.98 0.75 2.13
CA LEU A 163 -15.86 2.03 2.83
C LEU A 163 -17.22 2.55 3.33
N ASN A 164 -18.27 2.39 2.51
CA ASN A 164 -19.63 2.76 2.88
C ASN A 164 -20.18 1.89 4.01
N LEU A 165 -19.89 0.58 4.02
CA LEU A 165 -20.25 -0.31 5.13
C LEU A 165 -19.64 0.17 6.45
N LEU A 166 -18.35 0.54 6.48
CA LEU A 166 -17.72 1.09 7.67
C LEU A 166 -18.45 2.34 8.18
N LYS A 167 -18.82 3.24 7.27
CA LYS A 167 -19.60 4.45 7.60
C LYS A 167 -20.98 4.12 8.16
N GLN A 168 -21.74 3.23 7.50
CA GLN A 168 -23.09 2.84 7.90
C GLN A 168 -23.12 2.24 9.30
N HIS A 169 -22.10 1.47 9.66
CA HIS A 169 -21.97 0.84 10.98
C HIS A 169 -21.23 1.72 11.99
N SER A 170 -20.89 2.98 11.63
CA SER A 170 -20.13 3.91 12.49
C SER A 170 -18.83 3.33 13.04
N ILE A 171 -18.18 2.47 12.26
CA ILE A 171 -16.91 1.84 12.60
C ILE A 171 -15.78 2.85 12.37
N ASN A 172 -15.01 3.12 13.44
CA ASN A 172 -13.86 4.03 13.37
C ASN A 172 -12.56 3.22 13.46
N ILE A 173 -11.76 3.27 12.40
CA ILE A 173 -10.45 2.62 12.30
C ILE A 173 -9.41 3.70 12.05
N GLU A 174 -8.30 3.67 12.80
CA GLU A 174 -7.26 4.69 12.72
C GLU A 174 -6.62 4.78 11.34
N THR A 175 -6.32 3.63 10.73
CA THR A 175 -5.71 3.55 9.39
C THR A 175 -6.60 2.77 8.44
N ILE A 176 -7.10 3.42 7.39
CA ILE A 176 -7.83 2.78 6.28
C ILE A 176 -7.02 3.01 5.01
N MET A 177 -6.32 1.94 4.59
CA MET A 177 -5.48 1.93 3.39
C MET A 177 -6.25 1.39 2.20
N ILE A 178 -5.95 1.94 1.01
CA ILE A 178 -6.40 1.37 -0.27
C ILE A 178 -5.19 1.04 -1.11
N ASP A 179 -5.09 -0.22 -1.53
CA ASP A 179 -4.04 -0.68 -2.44
C ASP A 179 -4.64 -1.32 -3.70
N GLY A 180 -4.20 -0.83 -4.84
CA GLY A 180 -4.73 -1.19 -6.15
C GLY A 180 -5.94 -0.35 -6.59
N GLY A 181 -6.00 -0.03 -7.87
CA GLY A 181 -7.06 0.77 -8.47
C GLY A 181 -7.02 2.26 -8.15
N VAL A 182 -6.06 2.72 -7.35
CA VAL A 182 -5.88 4.14 -7.03
C VAL A 182 -5.42 4.92 -8.27
N ASN A 183 -6.23 5.87 -8.69
CA ASN A 183 -5.96 6.71 -9.86
C ASN A 183 -6.56 8.11 -9.67
N PHE A 184 -6.32 9.04 -10.60
CA PHE A 184 -6.78 10.42 -10.49
C PHE A 184 -8.32 10.60 -10.43
N HIS A 185 -9.10 9.60 -10.79
CA HIS A 185 -10.57 9.67 -10.71
C HIS A 185 -11.09 9.10 -9.37
N THR A 186 -10.39 8.12 -8.79
CA THR A 186 -10.83 7.43 -7.56
C THR A 186 -10.33 8.05 -6.27
N ILE A 187 -9.21 8.78 -6.29
CA ILE A 187 -8.56 9.36 -5.09
C ILE A 187 -9.54 10.17 -4.24
N SER A 188 -10.20 11.17 -4.85
CA SER A 188 -11.09 12.08 -4.11
C SER A 188 -12.25 11.33 -3.47
N GLU A 189 -12.83 10.37 -4.18
CA GLU A 189 -13.95 9.58 -3.71
C GLU A 189 -13.54 8.66 -2.55
N PHE A 190 -12.41 7.95 -2.66
CA PHE A 190 -11.88 7.12 -1.58
C PHE A 190 -11.61 7.94 -0.31
N LEU A 191 -11.00 9.12 -0.45
CA LEU A 191 -10.74 10.01 0.69
C LEU A 191 -12.04 10.53 1.33
N LEU A 192 -13.05 10.90 0.52
CA LEU A 192 -14.37 11.33 1.01
C LEU A 192 -15.12 10.20 1.71
N CYS A 193 -14.90 8.95 1.26
CA CYS A 193 -15.49 7.77 1.88
C CYS A 193 -14.77 7.27 3.12
N GLY A 194 -13.65 7.92 3.53
CA GLY A 194 -13.00 7.64 4.81
C GLY A 194 -11.62 6.99 4.71
N ALA A 195 -11.16 6.63 3.50
CA ALA A 195 -9.78 6.21 3.33
C ALA A 195 -8.82 7.35 3.74
N ASN A 196 -7.73 7.02 4.41
CA ASN A 196 -6.76 8.02 4.85
C ASN A 196 -5.31 7.69 4.46
N HIS A 197 -5.09 6.55 3.78
CA HIS A 197 -3.82 6.16 3.21
C HIS A 197 -4.05 5.47 1.85
N LEU A 198 -3.43 5.97 0.78
CA LEU A 198 -3.61 5.46 -0.58
C LEU A 198 -2.28 5.02 -1.17
N VAL A 199 -2.21 3.80 -1.70
CA VAL A 199 -1.02 3.28 -2.39
C VAL A 199 -1.06 3.72 -3.85
N CYS A 200 -0.13 4.59 -4.22
CA CYS A 200 -0.05 5.26 -5.52
C CYS A 200 1.07 4.71 -6.40
N GLY A 201 0.76 4.29 -7.61
CA GLY A 201 1.71 3.72 -8.55
C GLY A 201 1.40 4.09 -10.00
N SER A 202 1.18 3.07 -10.84
CA SER A 202 0.93 3.20 -12.29
C SER A 202 -0.33 4.00 -12.67
N GLY A 203 -1.34 4.04 -11.79
CA GLY A 203 -2.56 4.84 -12.01
C GLY A 203 -2.41 6.32 -11.71
N THR A 204 -1.31 6.73 -11.07
CA THR A 204 -1.07 8.07 -10.52
C THR A 204 0.33 8.58 -10.83
N ILE A 205 1.29 8.44 -9.92
CA ILE A 205 2.66 8.99 -10.01
C ILE A 205 3.34 8.56 -11.32
N TYR A 206 3.22 7.31 -11.70
CA TYR A 206 3.80 6.75 -12.92
C TYR A 206 2.83 6.62 -14.10
N LYS A 207 1.68 7.31 -14.03
CA LYS A 207 0.71 7.28 -15.13
C LYS A 207 1.32 7.85 -16.40
N ASN A 208 1.09 7.15 -17.52
CA ASN A 208 1.59 7.50 -18.86
C ASN A 208 3.13 7.48 -19.02
N ILE A 209 3.85 6.84 -18.10
CA ILE A 209 5.30 6.66 -18.25
C ILE A 209 5.58 5.38 -19.01
N ASP A 210 6.35 5.51 -20.09
CA ASP A 210 6.98 4.40 -20.79
C ASP A 210 8.47 4.39 -20.41
N PHE A 211 8.85 3.49 -19.50
CA PHE A 211 10.24 3.39 -19.04
C PHE A 211 11.24 3.02 -20.14
N HIS A 212 10.79 2.48 -21.29
CA HIS A 212 11.65 2.19 -22.41
C HIS A 212 11.97 3.43 -23.27
N LYS A 213 11.19 4.51 -23.13
CA LYS A 213 11.32 5.75 -23.91
C LYS A 213 11.83 6.94 -23.11
N GLY A 214 12.50 6.76 -22.06
CA GLY A 214 13.16 7.58 -21.02
C GLY A 214 13.20 9.12 -21.06
N SER A 215 13.00 9.78 -22.20
CA SER A 215 13.37 11.21 -22.39
C SER A 215 12.48 12.25 -21.69
N LYS A 216 11.30 11.87 -21.18
CA LYS A 216 10.37 12.81 -20.50
C LYS A 216 9.85 12.32 -19.15
N LYS A 217 10.46 11.28 -18.58
CA LYS A 217 9.99 10.66 -17.34
C LYS A 217 9.79 11.68 -16.21
N ASN A 218 10.79 12.49 -15.92
CA ASN A 218 10.73 13.45 -14.81
C ASN A 218 9.70 14.57 -15.05
N GLU A 219 9.48 14.99 -16.30
CA GLU A 219 8.43 15.96 -16.63
C GLU A 219 7.05 15.37 -16.32
N ILE A 220 6.79 14.14 -16.77
CA ILE A 220 5.52 13.44 -16.52
C ILE A 220 5.31 13.20 -15.01
N ILE A 221 6.34 12.76 -14.28
CA ILE A 221 6.25 12.60 -12.82
C ILE A 221 5.89 13.92 -12.15
N LYS A 222 6.54 15.00 -12.54
CA LYS A 222 6.28 16.34 -11.99
C LYS A 222 4.83 16.79 -12.26
N GLU A 223 4.33 16.60 -13.46
CA GLU A 223 2.95 16.92 -13.83
C GLU A 223 1.95 16.06 -13.02
N ASN A 224 2.22 14.76 -12.88
CA ASN A 224 1.39 13.86 -12.10
C ASN A 224 1.39 14.24 -10.60
N CYS A 225 2.53 14.61 -10.04
CA CYS A 225 2.63 15.09 -8.66
C CYS A 225 1.89 16.45 -8.46
N ALA A 226 1.96 17.35 -9.43
CA ALA A 226 1.19 18.60 -9.39
C ALA A 226 -0.31 18.31 -9.39
N LYS A 227 -0.77 17.43 -10.27
CA LYS A 227 -2.17 17.00 -10.35
C LYS A 227 -2.66 16.37 -9.05
N LEU A 228 -1.83 15.56 -8.38
CA LEU A 228 -2.17 14.99 -7.07
C LEU A 228 -2.40 16.09 -6.02
N LYS A 229 -1.56 17.14 -6.01
CA LYS A 229 -1.71 18.27 -5.09
C LYS A 229 -3.02 19.03 -5.29
N GLU A 230 -3.49 19.16 -6.54
CA GLU A 230 -4.74 19.85 -6.87
C GLU A 230 -5.98 19.10 -6.37
N LEU A 231 -5.94 17.76 -6.27
CA LEU A 231 -7.08 16.95 -5.82
C LEU A 231 -7.47 17.17 -4.34
N THR A 232 -6.64 17.84 -3.54
CA THR A 232 -6.85 18.07 -2.10
C THR A 232 -6.77 19.56 -1.71
N SER A 233 -6.77 20.45 -2.70
CA SER A 233 -6.76 21.91 -2.53
C SER A 233 -8.11 22.47 -2.14
#